data_d7a8c8536b5ce99a2ea6e231d0322d1f
#
_entry.id   d7a8c8536b5ce99a2ea6e231d0322d1f
#
_cell.length_a   1.000
_cell.length_b   1.000
_cell.length_c   1.000
_cell.angle_alpha   90.00
_cell.angle_beta   90.00
_cell.angle_gamma   90.00
#
_symmetry.space_group_name_H-M   'P 1'
#
loop_
_entity.id
_entity.type
_entity.pdbx_description
1 polymer ?
#
loop_
_entity_poly.entity_id
_entity_poly.type
_entity_poly.pdbx_seq_one_letter_code
_entity_poly.pdbx_strand_id
1 'polypeptide(L)'
;LHYAYARLIARVTFYLLRILHNIFDGIERPLSEIAKAGGMYITRGLSVDALDRNKKWQAHITVKPGQHVFGGTVIAEVQETPMIVHKCMLPPDTEGTVESVANDGEYTIDETIVTIIQNDGTKKELSMTQKWPIRVPRPTNKRYAASEPLITGQRILDTLFPIAKGGTAAIPGGFGTGKTMTQHQVAKWSDADIIVYIGCGERGNEMTQDRKSVV
;
A
#
# COMPACT_ATOMS: atom_id res chain seq x y z
N LEU A 1 15.99 -0.73 35.87
CA LEU A 1 14.86 -0.59 34.93
C LEU A 1 15.30 -1.09 33.56
N HIS A 2 15.12 -2.39 33.30
CA HIS A 2 15.35 -2.98 31.99
C HIS A 2 14.10 -2.73 31.14
N TYR A 3 14.19 -1.80 30.20
CA TYR A 3 13.25 -1.71 29.09
C TYR A 3 13.51 -2.90 28.16
N ALA A 4 12.73 -3.94 28.31
CA ALA A 4 12.60 -4.96 27.29
C ALA A 4 11.95 -4.28 26.08
N TYR A 5 12.75 -3.92 25.09
CA TYR A 5 12.26 -3.61 23.75
C TYR A 5 11.68 -4.90 23.18
N ALA A 6 10.40 -5.12 23.41
CA ALA A 6 9.65 -6.03 22.60
C ALA A 6 9.75 -5.47 21.16
N ARG A 7 10.57 -6.08 20.34
CA ARG A 7 10.54 -5.94 18.88
C ARG A 7 9.17 -6.48 18.44
N LEU A 8 8.16 -5.66 18.55
CA LEU A 8 6.93 -5.86 17.82
C LEU A 8 7.30 -5.69 16.34
N ILE A 9 7.71 -6.79 15.72
CA ILE A 9 7.80 -6.88 14.29
C ILE A 9 6.34 -6.93 13.83
N ALA A 10 5.68 -5.78 13.81
CA ALA A 10 4.44 -5.63 13.10
C ALA A 10 4.79 -5.79 11.61
N ARG A 11 4.68 -7.02 11.14
CA ARG A 11 4.78 -7.35 9.73
C ARG A 11 3.45 -6.96 9.11
N VAL A 12 3.31 -5.71 8.71
CA VAL A 12 2.21 -5.32 7.85
C VAL A 12 2.51 -5.90 6.48
N THR A 13 1.71 -6.84 6.10
CA THR A 13 1.68 -7.33 4.72
C THR A 13 0.95 -6.26 3.93
N PHE A 14 1.68 -5.40 3.21
CA PHE A 14 1.07 -4.44 2.31
C PHE A 14 0.40 -5.18 1.16
N TYR A 15 -0.88 -5.37 1.28
CA TYR A 15 -1.73 -5.82 0.19
C TYR A 15 -2.21 -4.60 -0.59
N LEU A 16 -1.44 -4.12 -1.56
CA LEU A 16 -1.91 -3.08 -2.47
C LEU A 16 -3.10 -3.57 -3.33
N LEU A 17 -3.19 -4.87 -3.53
CA LEU A 17 -4.30 -5.52 -4.20
C LEU A 17 -5.59 -5.30 -3.41
N ARG A 18 -6.45 -4.37 -3.80
CA ARG A 18 -7.76 -4.04 -3.19
C ARG A 18 -7.87 -2.81 -2.31
N ILE A 19 -6.87 -1.95 -2.24
CA ILE A 19 -6.99 -0.69 -1.46
C ILE A 19 -8.06 0.22 -2.06
N LEU A 20 -8.19 0.20 -3.39
CA LEU A 20 -9.17 1.06 -4.06
C LEU A 20 -10.61 0.66 -3.75
N HIS A 21 -11.43 1.65 -3.46
CA HIS A 21 -12.86 1.54 -3.14
C HIS A 21 -13.18 0.80 -1.84
N ASN A 22 -12.20 0.49 -1.00
CA ASN A 22 -12.40 -0.14 0.29
C ASN A 22 -12.04 0.79 1.45
N ILE A 23 -12.71 0.56 2.58
CA ILE A 23 -12.38 1.20 3.86
C ILE A 23 -11.80 0.13 4.77
N PHE A 24 -10.69 0.47 5.38
CA PHE A 24 -9.95 -0.42 6.27
C PHE A 24 -9.93 0.14 7.70
N ASP A 25 -9.75 -0.75 8.65
CA ASP A 25 -9.41 -0.35 10.01
C ASP A 25 -7.90 -0.06 10.16
N GLY A 26 -7.46 0.31 11.37
CA GLY A 26 -6.06 0.67 11.64
C GLY A 26 -5.03 -0.46 11.49
N ILE A 27 -5.47 -1.70 11.24
CA ILE A 27 -4.62 -2.86 10.96
C ILE A 27 -4.91 -3.50 9.60
N GLU A 28 -5.46 -2.70 8.69
CA GLU A 28 -5.72 -3.04 7.28
C GLU A 28 -6.75 -4.17 7.07
N ARG A 29 -7.70 -4.35 8.01
CA ARG A 29 -8.81 -5.27 7.78
C ARG A 29 -9.95 -4.55 7.05
N PRO A 30 -10.51 -5.12 5.96
CA PRO A 30 -11.62 -4.51 5.25
C PRO A 30 -12.86 -4.42 6.13
N LEU A 31 -13.43 -3.23 6.32
CA LEU A 31 -14.63 -3.05 7.15
C LEU A 31 -15.83 -3.82 6.60
N SER A 32 -15.92 -4.00 5.29
CA SER A 32 -16.96 -4.82 4.67
C SER A 32 -16.91 -6.28 5.12
N GLU A 33 -15.71 -6.86 5.20
CA GLU A 33 -15.54 -8.25 5.64
C GLU A 33 -15.74 -8.39 7.15
N ILE A 34 -15.33 -7.39 7.93
CA ILE A 34 -15.61 -7.32 9.37
C ILE A 34 -17.13 -7.29 9.61
N ALA A 35 -17.87 -6.49 8.84
CA ALA A 35 -19.31 -6.40 8.97
C ALA A 35 -20.04 -7.71 8.60
N LYS A 36 -19.54 -8.43 7.59
CA LYS A 36 -20.08 -9.76 7.23
C LYS A 36 -19.85 -10.80 8.32
N ALA A 37 -18.68 -10.79 8.96
CA ALA A 37 -18.31 -11.78 9.96
C ALA A 37 -18.85 -11.47 11.37
N GLY A 38 -18.94 -10.18 11.75
CA GLY A 38 -19.30 -9.75 13.10
C GLY A 38 -20.59 -8.93 13.22
N GLY A 39 -21.25 -8.61 12.08
CA GLY A 39 -22.42 -7.76 12.06
C GLY A 39 -22.10 -6.27 12.27
N MET A 40 -23.00 -5.56 12.95
CA MET A 40 -22.95 -4.10 13.10
C MET A 40 -21.81 -3.61 14.01
N TYR A 41 -21.26 -4.47 14.85
CA TYR A 41 -20.24 -4.15 15.83
C TYR A 41 -18.99 -5.01 15.62
N ILE A 42 -17.82 -4.39 15.84
CA ILE A 42 -16.54 -5.12 15.79
C ILE A 42 -16.41 -5.95 17.07
N THR A 43 -16.54 -7.26 16.95
CA THR A 43 -16.39 -8.19 18.07
C THR A 43 -14.91 -8.35 18.42
N ARG A 44 -14.64 -8.46 19.73
CA ARG A 44 -13.27 -8.65 20.23
C ARG A 44 -12.69 -9.97 19.75
N GLY A 45 -11.47 -9.95 19.23
CA GLY A 45 -10.79 -11.16 18.74
C GLY A 45 -11.17 -11.59 17.31
N LEU A 46 -12.02 -10.82 16.62
CA LEU A 46 -12.34 -11.10 15.22
C LEU A 46 -11.08 -10.95 14.35
N SER A 47 -10.73 -12.00 13.64
CA SER A 47 -9.66 -12.01 12.65
C SER A 47 -10.27 -12.14 11.25
N VAL A 48 -9.94 -11.23 10.37
CA VAL A 48 -10.37 -11.22 8.98
C VAL A 48 -9.14 -11.00 8.11
N ASP A 49 -8.99 -11.80 7.06
CA ASP A 49 -7.89 -11.62 6.12
C ASP A 49 -8.09 -10.34 5.30
N ALA A 50 -7.00 -9.62 5.09
CA ALA A 50 -7.01 -8.39 4.30
C ALA A 50 -7.33 -8.65 2.81
N LEU A 51 -7.01 -9.84 2.32
CA LEU A 51 -7.28 -10.28 0.95
C LEU A 51 -7.98 -11.63 0.93
N ASP A 52 -8.80 -11.84 -0.09
CA ASP A 52 -9.36 -13.14 -0.41
C ASP A 52 -8.26 -14.06 -0.97
N ARG A 53 -7.90 -15.08 -0.17
CA ARG A 53 -6.85 -16.04 -0.52
C ARG A 53 -7.24 -16.98 -1.65
N ASN A 54 -8.53 -17.15 -1.91
CA ASN A 54 -9.04 -18.03 -2.96
C ASN A 54 -9.17 -17.34 -4.31
N LYS A 55 -9.12 -16.00 -4.33
CA LYS A 55 -9.20 -15.24 -5.57
C LYS A 55 -7.96 -15.46 -6.41
N LYS A 56 -8.16 -15.83 -7.67
CA LYS A 56 -7.11 -15.91 -8.67
C LYS A 56 -6.89 -14.57 -9.35
N TRP A 57 -5.63 -14.29 -9.67
CA TRP A 57 -5.17 -13.09 -10.31
C TRP A 57 -4.29 -13.44 -11.49
N GLN A 58 -4.49 -12.76 -12.61
CA GLN A 58 -3.63 -12.89 -13.78
C GLN A 58 -2.27 -12.26 -13.49
N ALA A 59 -1.24 -13.09 -13.36
CA ALA A 59 0.12 -12.65 -13.12
C ALA A 59 0.96 -12.77 -14.41
N HIS A 60 1.72 -11.70 -14.69
CA HIS A 60 2.73 -11.64 -15.72
C HIS A 60 4.11 -11.61 -15.05
N ILE A 61 4.94 -12.61 -15.32
CA ILE A 61 6.25 -12.76 -14.69
C ILE A 61 7.28 -11.91 -15.45
N THR A 62 7.99 -11.03 -14.73
CA THR A 62 8.92 -10.06 -15.34
C THR A 62 10.38 -10.49 -15.29
N VAL A 63 10.71 -11.50 -14.48
CA VAL A 63 12.09 -12.01 -14.31
C VAL A 63 12.31 -13.31 -15.06
N LYS A 64 13.58 -13.62 -15.34
CA LYS A 64 13.99 -14.83 -16.08
C LYS A 64 14.89 -15.71 -15.23
N PRO A 65 14.90 -17.04 -15.44
CA PRO A 65 15.87 -17.93 -14.82
C PRO A 65 17.31 -17.48 -15.08
N GLY A 66 18.17 -17.56 -14.06
CA GLY A 66 19.55 -17.09 -14.10
C GLY A 66 19.74 -15.59 -13.86
N GLN A 67 18.68 -14.80 -13.77
CA GLN A 67 18.75 -13.37 -13.49
C GLN A 67 19.09 -13.13 -12.00
N HIS A 68 20.06 -12.25 -11.74
CA HIS A 68 20.32 -11.79 -10.38
C HIS A 68 19.29 -10.74 -9.99
N VAL A 69 18.70 -10.89 -8.79
CA VAL A 69 17.63 -10.03 -8.25
C VAL A 69 17.93 -9.60 -6.82
N PHE A 70 17.51 -8.42 -6.47
CA PHE A 70 17.74 -7.80 -5.15
C PHE A 70 16.47 -7.12 -4.65
N GLY A 71 16.46 -6.73 -3.39
CA GLY A 71 15.30 -6.08 -2.75
C GLY A 71 14.76 -4.91 -3.57
N GLY A 72 13.47 -4.95 -3.87
CA GLY A 72 12.77 -3.98 -4.72
C GLY A 72 12.71 -4.34 -6.21
N THR A 73 13.38 -5.40 -6.66
CA THR A 73 13.20 -5.91 -8.03
C THR A 73 11.74 -6.36 -8.21
N VAL A 74 11.10 -5.92 -9.29
CA VAL A 74 9.75 -6.36 -9.67
C VAL A 74 9.86 -7.76 -10.26
N ILE A 75 9.17 -8.74 -9.67
CA ILE A 75 9.19 -10.15 -10.09
C ILE A 75 7.96 -10.54 -10.91
N ALA A 76 6.85 -9.84 -10.68
CA ALA A 76 5.62 -10.05 -11.44
C ALA A 76 4.78 -8.77 -11.45
N GLU A 77 3.95 -8.64 -12.46
CA GLU A 77 2.92 -7.61 -12.58
C GLU A 77 1.54 -8.27 -12.62
N VAL A 78 0.60 -7.67 -11.91
CA VAL A 78 -0.78 -8.16 -11.79
C VAL A 78 -1.73 -7.02 -12.14
N GLN A 79 -2.61 -7.22 -13.11
CA GLN A 79 -3.64 -6.24 -13.43
C GLN A 79 -4.72 -6.27 -12.35
N GLU A 80 -4.73 -5.26 -11.49
CA GLU A 80 -5.70 -5.15 -10.40
C GLU A 80 -7.02 -4.53 -10.85
N THR A 81 -6.91 -3.43 -11.57
CA THR A 81 -8.03 -2.72 -12.19
C THR A 81 -7.61 -2.27 -13.60
N PRO A 82 -8.54 -1.83 -14.47
CA PRO A 82 -8.16 -1.31 -15.78
C PRO A 82 -7.11 -0.19 -15.75
N MET A 83 -7.01 0.53 -14.64
CA MET A 83 -6.09 1.67 -14.48
C MET A 83 -4.84 1.34 -13.68
N ILE A 84 -4.81 0.22 -12.94
CA ILE A 84 -3.73 -0.08 -11.98
C ILE A 84 -3.13 -1.45 -12.23
N VAL A 85 -1.81 -1.44 -12.44
CA VAL A 85 -0.97 -2.62 -12.47
C VAL A 85 -0.22 -2.72 -11.13
N HIS A 86 -0.52 -3.75 -10.36
CA HIS A 86 0.21 -4.06 -9.13
C HIS A 86 1.56 -4.69 -9.46
N LYS A 87 2.62 -4.18 -8.85
CA LYS A 87 3.99 -4.69 -8.99
C LYS A 87 4.40 -5.50 -7.77
N CYS A 88 4.55 -6.80 -7.95
CA CYS A 88 5.09 -7.67 -6.92
C CYS A 88 6.60 -7.49 -6.84
N MET A 89 7.11 -6.95 -5.72
CA MET A 89 8.54 -6.65 -5.55
C MET A 89 9.18 -7.59 -4.54
N LEU A 90 10.47 -7.88 -4.70
CA LEU A 90 11.25 -8.58 -3.69
C LEU A 90 11.30 -7.78 -2.38
N PRO A 91 11.17 -8.44 -1.20
CA PRO A 91 11.43 -7.82 0.08
C PRO A 91 12.86 -7.23 0.16
N PRO A 92 13.08 -6.16 1.00
CA PRO A 92 14.35 -5.42 1.00
C PRO A 92 15.56 -6.26 1.39
N ASP A 93 15.36 -7.29 2.22
CA ASP A 93 16.43 -8.15 2.75
C ASP A 93 16.63 -9.43 1.91
N THR A 94 16.15 -9.41 0.66
CA THR A 94 16.18 -10.57 -0.21
C THR A 94 17.05 -10.28 -1.43
N GLU A 95 18.06 -11.11 -1.63
CA GLU A 95 18.98 -11.04 -2.77
C GLU A 95 19.34 -12.46 -3.20
N GLY A 96 19.49 -12.67 -4.50
CA GLY A 96 19.85 -13.99 -5.03
C GLY A 96 19.69 -14.10 -6.53
N THR A 97 19.82 -15.32 -7.03
CA THR A 97 19.65 -15.65 -8.44
C THR A 97 18.36 -16.43 -8.65
N VAL A 98 17.59 -16.06 -9.66
CA VAL A 98 16.35 -16.75 -10.02
C VAL A 98 16.68 -18.16 -10.49
N GLU A 99 16.17 -19.18 -9.81
CA GLU A 99 16.31 -20.60 -10.18
C GLU A 99 15.23 -21.00 -11.18
N SER A 100 13.97 -20.70 -10.84
CA SER A 100 12.82 -21.06 -11.65
C SER A 100 11.72 -20.00 -11.57
N VAL A 101 10.93 -19.91 -12.62
CA VAL A 101 9.78 -19.04 -12.71
C VAL A 101 8.57 -19.84 -13.17
N ALA A 102 7.40 -19.49 -12.70
CA ALA A 102 6.14 -20.00 -13.22
C ALA A 102 5.84 -19.37 -14.59
N ASN A 103 4.95 -19.98 -15.35
CA ASN A 103 4.45 -19.38 -16.58
C ASN A 103 3.47 -18.24 -16.25
N ASP A 104 3.25 -17.34 -17.21
CA ASP A 104 2.18 -16.37 -17.10
C ASP A 104 0.84 -17.09 -16.99
N GLY A 105 0.00 -16.69 -16.03
CA GLY A 105 -1.25 -17.38 -15.77
C GLY A 105 -1.99 -16.86 -14.54
N GLU A 106 -3.03 -17.60 -14.16
CA GLU A 106 -3.85 -17.30 -13.01
C GLU A 106 -3.35 -18.02 -11.76
N TYR A 107 -3.01 -17.24 -10.73
CA TYR A 107 -2.49 -17.73 -9.46
C TYR A 107 -3.26 -17.12 -8.30
N THR A 108 -3.34 -17.85 -7.20
CA THR A 108 -3.73 -17.29 -5.91
C THR A 108 -2.56 -16.50 -5.32
N ILE A 109 -2.85 -15.66 -4.34
CA ILE A 109 -1.83 -14.78 -3.73
C ILE A 109 -0.73 -15.55 -2.99
N ASP A 110 -0.97 -16.79 -2.58
CA ASP A 110 -0.05 -17.61 -1.79
C ASP A 110 0.73 -18.64 -2.66
N GLU A 111 0.30 -18.87 -3.91
CA GLU A 111 1.02 -19.77 -4.81
C GLU A 111 2.39 -19.24 -5.19
N THR A 112 3.38 -20.12 -5.24
CA THR A 112 4.76 -19.79 -5.61
C THR A 112 4.85 -19.46 -7.09
N ILE A 113 5.30 -18.25 -7.41
CA ILE A 113 5.49 -17.78 -8.79
C ILE A 113 6.95 -17.69 -9.22
N VAL A 114 7.87 -17.51 -8.29
CA VAL A 114 9.31 -17.43 -8.54
C VAL A 114 10.06 -18.11 -7.41
N THR A 115 11.09 -18.89 -7.74
CA THR A 115 12.04 -19.46 -6.77
C THR A 115 13.41 -18.87 -7.00
N ILE A 116 14.06 -18.40 -5.93
CA ILE A 116 15.40 -17.83 -5.96
C ILE A 116 16.36 -18.66 -5.09
N ILE A 117 17.62 -18.70 -5.49
CA ILE A 117 18.73 -19.17 -4.66
C ILE A 117 19.40 -17.93 -4.08
N GLN A 118 19.37 -17.80 -2.75
CA GLN A 118 20.02 -16.71 -2.04
C GLN A 118 21.54 -16.88 -2.01
N ASN A 119 22.29 -15.85 -1.65
CA ASN A 119 23.75 -15.86 -1.61
C ASN A 119 24.33 -16.88 -0.62
N ASP A 120 23.54 -17.32 0.35
CA ASP A 120 23.87 -18.38 1.31
C ASP A 120 23.57 -19.80 0.79
N GLY A 121 23.09 -19.94 -0.43
CA GLY A 121 22.68 -21.21 -1.06
C GLY A 121 21.27 -21.68 -0.67
N THR A 122 20.55 -20.96 0.16
CA THR A 122 19.19 -21.34 0.54
C THR A 122 18.20 -21.02 -0.57
N LYS A 123 17.22 -21.90 -0.78
CA LYS A 123 16.12 -21.66 -1.72
C LYS A 123 15.01 -20.88 -1.01
N LYS A 124 14.51 -19.86 -1.67
CA LYS A 124 13.37 -19.06 -1.20
C LYS A 124 12.29 -19.02 -2.25
N GLU A 125 11.12 -19.48 -1.87
CA GLU A 125 9.92 -19.40 -2.69
C GLU A 125 9.25 -18.04 -2.50
N LEU A 126 8.82 -17.46 -3.60
CA LEU A 126 8.20 -16.13 -3.65
C LEU A 126 6.82 -16.26 -4.28
N SER A 127 5.86 -15.66 -3.61
CA SER A 127 4.47 -15.54 -4.06
C SER A 127 4.13 -14.08 -4.39
N MET A 128 2.89 -13.81 -4.78
CA MET A 128 2.42 -12.44 -4.99
C MET A 128 2.31 -11.66 -3.67
N THR A 129 2.22 -12.36 -2.53
CA THR A 129 2.23 -11.71 -1.22
C THR A 129 3.64 -11.52 -0.71
N GLN A 130 3.89 -10.38 -0.09
CA GLN A 130 5.18 -10.09 0.52
C GLN A 130 4.99 -9.43 1.90
N LYS A 131 5.84 -9.82 2.83
CA LYS A 131 5.90 -9.21 4.15
C LYS A 131 6.96 -8.11 4.14
N TRP A 132 6.54 -6.88 4.35
CA TRP A 132 7.42 -5.73 4.35
C TRP A 132 7.52 -5.13 5.76
N PRO A 133 8.72 -4.82 6.28
CA PRO A 133 8.85 -4.15 7.57
C PRO A 133 8.24 -2.74 7.50
N ILE A 134 7.37 -2.38 8.44
CA ILE A 134 6.66 -1.08 8.43
C ILE A 134 7.62 0.12 8.37
N ARG A 135 8.77 0.01 9.04
CA ARG A 135 9.72 1.12 9.15
C ARG A 135 10.75 1.17 8.02
N VAL A 136 10.72 0.21 7.11
CA VAL A 136 11.60 0.19 5.95
C VAL A 136 10.85 0.75 4.76
N PRO A 137 11.23 1.92 4.24
CA PRO A 137 10.57 2.49 3.06
C PRO A 137 10.78 1.56 1.86
N ARG A 138 9.83 1.56 0.94
CA ARG A 138 10.01 0.85 -0.32
C ARG A 138 11.16 1.51 -1.12
N PRO A 139 12.00 0.73 -1.77
CA PRO A 139 13.08 1.27 -2.57
C PRO A 139 12.52 2.10 -3.73
N THR A 140 13.15 3.23 -3.97
CA THR A 140 12.82 4.11 -5.10
C THR A 140 13.92 4.02 -6.13
N ASN A 141 13.56 3.81 -7.37
CA ASN A 141 14.53 3.68 -8.45
C ASN A 141 15.16 5.05 -8.81
N LYS A 142 14.37 6.12 -8.76
CA LYS A 142 14.82 7.47 -9.06
C LYS A 142 14.03 8.51 -8.27
N ARG A 143 14.75 9.51 -7.75
CA ARG A 143 14.12 10.74 -7.23
C ARG A 143 14.14 11.80 -8.32
N TYR A 144 13.00 12.36 -8.61
CA TYR A 144 12.88 13.49 -9.52
C TYR A 144 13.00 14.81 -8.77
N ALA A 145 13.44 15.85 -9.45
CA ALA A 145 13.39 17.20 -8.90
C ALA A 145 11.93 17.64 -8.72
N ALA A 146 11.65 18.42 -7.69
CA ALA A 146 10.33 18.98 -7.43
C ALA A 146 10.05 20.14 -8.40
N SER A 147 9.74 19.83 -9.65
CA SER A 147 9.54 20.80 -10.73
C SER A 147 8.09 20.97 -11.15
N GLU A 148 7.23 20.00 -10.83
CA GLU A 148 5.82 20.03 -11.20
C GLU A 148 4.95 20.34 -9.99
N PRO A 149 4.08 21.38 -10.05
CA PRO A 149 3.13 21.67 -8.98
C PRO A 149 1.98 20.66 -8.98
N LEU A 150 1.54 20.27 -7.79
CA LEU A 150 0.25 19.61 -7.59
C LEU A 150 -0.83 20.69 -7.59
N ILE A 151 -1.75 20.61 -8.51
CA ILE A 151 -2.89 21.54 -8.56
C ILE A 151 -3.93 21.08 -7.54
N THR A 152 -4.12 21.87 -6.49
CA THR A 152 -5.03 21.55 -5.40
C THR A 152 -6.45 22.08 -5.59
N GLY A 153 -6.65 22.97 -6.57
CA GLY A 153 -7.90 23.68 -6.78
C GLY A 153 -8.14 24.81 -5.77
N GLN A 154 -7.22 25.03 -4.84
CA GLN A 154 -7.27 26.11 -3.86
C GLN A 154 -6.36 27.26 -4.31
N ARG A 155 -6.94 28.38 -4.75
CA ARG A 155 -6.18 29.50 -5.32
C ARG A 155 -5.02 29.97 -4.44
N ILE A 156 -5.23 30.05 -3.12
CA ILE A 156 -4.18 30.49 -2.18
C ILE A 156 -3.02 29.50 -2.15
N LEU A 157 -3.31 28.20 -2.14
CA LEU A 157 -2.28 27.16 -2.13
C LEU A 157 -1.54 27.17 -3.47
N ASP A 158 -2.28 27.12 -4.57
CA ASP A 158 -1.69 26.96 -5.90
C ASP A 158 -0.85 28.17 -6.34
N THR A 159 -1.17 29.40 -5.83
CA THR A 159 -0.46 30.62 -6.22
C THR A 159 0.63 31.07 -5.23
N LEU A 160 0.39 30.93 -3.92
CA LEU A 160 1.28 31.47 -2.89
C LEU A 160 2.08 30.38 -2.14
N PHE A 161 1.56 29.17 -2.06
CA PHE A 161 2.16 28.05 -1.35
C PHE A 161 2.09 26.75 -2.16
N PRO A 162 2.60 26.74 -3.40
CA PRO A 162 2.45 25.59 -4.28
C PRO A 162 3.09 24.32 -3.68
N ILE A 163 2.35 23.23 -3.79
CA ILE A 163 2.83 21.90 -3.37
C ILE A 163 3.40 21.21 -4.60
N ALA A 164 4.60 20.69 -4.51
CA ALA A 164 5.19 19.92 -5.60
C ALA A 164 4.62 18.49 -5.64
N LYS A 165 4.42 17.93 -6.84
CA LYS A 165 4.11 16.50 -7.02
C LYS A 165 5.21 15.65 -6.41
N GLY A 166 4.84 14.69 -5.53
CA GLY A 166 5.78 13.91 -4.74
C GLY A 166 6.37 14.63 -3.53
N GLY A 167 5.94 15.87 -3.26
CA GLY A 167 6.33 16.65 -2.09
C GLY A 167 5.54 16.29 -0.83
N THR A 168 5.91 16.93 0.27
CA THR A 168 5.23 16.81 1.55
C THR A 168 4.79 18.20 2.03
N ALA A 169 3.55 18.33 2.45
CA ALA A 169 3.02 19.54 3.03
C ALA A 169 2.43 19.27 4.42
N ALA A 170 2.58 20.23 5.33
CA ALA A 170 1.97 20.18 6.65
C ALA A 170 0.89 21.25 6.77
N ILE A 171 -0.22 20.91 7.41
CA ILE A 171 -1.31 21.82 7.72
C ILE A 171 -1.44 21.92 9.26
N PRO A 172 -0.59 22.69 9.90
CA PRO A 172 -0.61 22.83 11.36
C PRO A 172 -1.75 23.75 11.82
N GLY A 173 -2.22 23.56 13.04
CA GLY A 173 -3.22 24.45 13.65
C GLY A 173 -3.91 23.82 14.84
N GLY A 174 -4.50 24.66 15.70
CA GLY A 174 -5.32 24.24 16.83
C GLY A 174 -6.71 23.74 16.44
N PHE A 175 -7.58 23.54 17.41
CA PHE A 175 -8.98 23.20 17.17
C PHE A 175 -9.70 24.34 16.44
N GLY A 176 -10.57 24.02 15.49
CA GLY A 176 -11.41 24.98 14.79
C GLY A 176 -10.69 25.82 13.72
N THR A 177 -9.42 25.57 13.43
CA THR A 177 -8.66 26.32 12.39
C THR A 177 -8.92 25.86 10.97
N GLY A 178 -9.78 24.88 10.76
CA GLY A 178 -10.15 24.38 9.43
C GLY A 178 -9.17 23.37 8.81
N LYS A 179 -8.27 22.74 9.60
CA LYS A 179 -7.30 21.75 9.11
C LYS A 179 -7.96 20.64 8.30
N THR A 180 -8.92 19.95 8.92
CA THR A 180 -9.65 18.84 8.29
C THR A 180 -10.36 19.30 7.03
N MET A 181 -11.00 20.48 7.06
CA MET A 181 -11.65 21.05 5.88
C MET A 181 -10.67 21.32 4.75
N THR A 182 -9.49 21.83 5.06
CA THR A 182 -8.44 22.05 4.05
C THR A 182 -7.95 20.74 3.45
N GLN A 183 -7.72 19.72 4.27
CA GLN A 183 -7.34 18.38 3.80
C GLN A 183 -8.40 17.77 2.88
N HIS A 184 -9.68 17.86 3.26
CA HIS A 184 -10.79 17.38 2.43
C HIS A 184 -10.92 18.14 1.11
N GLN A 185 -10.70 19.46 1.13
CA GLN A 185 -10.74 20.25 -0.11
C GLN A 185 -9.58 19.88 -1.04
N VAL A 186 -8.37 19.70 -0.52
CA VAL A 186 -7.22 19.24 -1.31
C VAL A 186 -7.49 17.84 -1.85
N ALA A 187 -7.97 16.90 -1.05
CA ALA A 187 -8.32 15.55 -1.50
C ALA A 187 -9.37 15.57 -2.62
N LYS A 188 -10.40 16.42 -2.49
CA LYS A 188 -11.52 16.47 -3.43
C LYS A 188 -11.17 17.09 -4.78
N TRP A 189 -10.29 18.10 -4.80
CA TRP A 189 -10.09 18.95 -5.97
C TRP A 189 -8.68 18.89 -6.57
N SER A 190 -7.78 18.10 -5.96
CA SER A 190 -6.43 17.93 -6.52
C SER A 190 -6.46 17.13 -7.83
N ASP A 191 -5.48 17.39 -8.68
CA ASP A 191 -5.22 16.67 -9.93
C ASP A 191 -4.56 15.31 -9.73
N ALA A 192 -4.86 14.63 -8.63
CA ALA A 192 -4.34 13.31 -8.30
C ALA A 192 -5.25 12.20 -8.84
N ASP A 193 -4.66 11.18 -9.45
CA ASP A 193 -5.41 10.02 -9.99
C ASP A 193 -5.97 9.13 -8.87
N ILE A 194 -5.28 9.05 -7.73
CA ILE A 194 -5.67 8.23 -6.58
C ILE A 194 -5.46 9.02 -5.30
N ILE A 195 -6.47 9.00 -4.45
CA ILE A 195 -6.45 9.64 -3.14
C ILE A 195 -6.52 8.56 -2.06
N VAL A 196 -5.54 8.56 -1.17
CA VAL A 196 -5.50 7.70 0.01
C VAL A 196 -5.62 8.57 1.26
N TYR A 197 -6.73 8.42 1.98
CA TYR A 197 -6.96 9.16 3.22
C TYR A 197 -6.70 8.24 4.42
N ILE A 198 -5.81 8.67 5.31
CA ILE A 198 -5.42 7.92 6.51
C ILE A 198 -5.74 8.77 7.75
N GLY A 199 -6.76 8.36 8.50
CA GLY A 199 -7.13 9.00 9.76
C GLY A 199 -6.39 8.39 10.95
N CYS A 200 -5.65 9.22 11.68
CA CYS A 200 -4.98 8.84 12.92
C CYS A 200 -5.49 9.73 14.07
N GLY A 201 -6.39 9.18 14.91
CA GLY A 201 -6.97 9.90 16.03
C GLY A 201 -8.04 10.94 15.63
N GLU A 202 -8.57 10.85 14.45
CA GLU A 202 -9.68 11.68 13.97
C GLU A 202 -11.05 11.11 14.36
N ARG A 203 -12.07 11.95 14.28
CA ARG A 203 -13.45 11.53 14.60
C ARG A 203 -14.01 10.70 13.45
N GLY A 204 -14.69 9.60 13.76
CA GLY A 204 -15.28 8.71 12.76
C GLY A 204 -16.30 9.40 11.82
N ASN A 205 -17.03 10.42 12.30
CA ASN A 205 -17.94 11.20 11.47
C ASN A 205 -17.22 12.07 10.43
N GLU A 206 -16.01 12.57 10.72
CA GLU A 206 -15.19 13.32 9.77
C GLU A 206 -14.69 12.39 8.66
N MET A 207 -14.22 11.19 9.03
CA MET A 207 -13.82 10.15 8.07
C MET A 207 -14.95 9.71 7.13
N THR A 208 -16.20 9.67 7.60
CA THR A 208 -17.34 9.25 6.78
C THR A 208 -17.88 10.34 5.87
N GLN A 209 -17.61 11.62 6.16
CA GLN A 209 -18.01 12.73 5.28
C GLN A 209 -17.28 12.69 3.93
N ASP A 210 -16.02 12.31 3.92
CA ASP A 210 -15.24 12.19 2.69
C ASP A 210 -15.78 11.13 1.75
N ARG A 211 -16.29 10.01 2.29
CA ARG A 211 -16.85 8.94 1.47
C ARG A 211 -18.04 9.39 0.59
N LYS A 212 -18.77 10.41 1.00
CA LYS A 212 -19.92 10.94 0.24
C LYS A 212 -19.51 11.91 -0.87
N SER A 213 -18.27 12.37 -0.86
CA SER A 213 -17.76 13.37 -1.80
C SER A 213 -16.80 12.80 -2.85
N VAL A 214 -16.36 11.55 -2.70
CA VAL A 214 -15.52 10.83 -3.64
C VAL A 214 -16.36 9.73 -4.29
N VAL A 215 -17.05 10.07 -5.35
CA VAL A 215 -17.73 9.16 -6.28
C VAL A 215 -17.16 9.39 -7.65
#